data_01f1a2845978f766902c5a3a930a3b74
#
_entry.id   01f1a2845978f766902c5a3a930a3b74
#
_cell.length_a   1.000
_cell.length_b   1.000
_cell.length_c   1.000
_cell.angle_alpha   90.00
_cell.angle_beta   90.00
_cell.angle_gamma   90.00
#
_symmetry.space_group_name_H-M   'P 1'
#
loop_
_entity.id
_entity.type
_entity.pdbx_description
1 polymer ?
#
loop_
_entity_poly.entity_id
_entity_poly.type
_entity_poly.pdbx_seq_one_letter_code
_entity_poly.pdbx_strand_id
1 'polypeptide(L)'
;MLMIAVIPVMVLGSFYYQYFSGVLLSNVQQRELQNNSQIIYSVDNFFNSIFKISDSLLMNEELMDILQKSYEEQSSPLEGYRDKAQVDKLLYKDGYYLDGRIETIAIFPGNNSMFYYCTKEDINPSYDIHAEEWYEKIASKEGAKVLVGVHQNRLVYAFSDAARPYCVTVGRSIYSPYDSQLLGTMLININVHDLQTCWSAFKEDSQERFYLLDDENNVVFSNLTEEIGGKFFQDGLELSLIHI
;
A
#
# COMPACT_ATOMS: atom_id res chain seq x y z
N MET A 1 12.88 61.15 33.03
CA MET A 1 14.00 60.36 32.54
C MET A 1 13.69 58.88 32.24
N LEU A 2 12.84 58.22 33.03
CA LEU A 2 12.51 56.78 32.82
C LEU A 2 11.84 56.47 31.46
N MET A 3 10.96 57.31 30.99
CA MET A 3 10.27 57.09 29.71
C MET A 3 11.18 57.11 28.48
N ILE A 4 12.27 57.87 28.49
CA ILE A 4 13.19 57.98 27.34
C ILE A 4 13.99 56.66 27.12
N ALA A 5 14.19 55.88 28.19
CA ALA A 5 14.87 54.61 28.11
C ALA A 5 13.94 53.41 27.76
N VAL A 6 12.68 53.49 28.17
CA VAL A 6 11.70 52.40 27.99
C VAL A 6 11.21 52.29 26.52
N ILE A 7 11.00 53.44 25.85
CA ILE A 7 10.52 53.43 24.46
C ILE A 7 11.50 52.74 23.49
N PRO A 8 12.80 53.03 23.46
CA PRO A 8 13.75 52.34 22.60
C PRO A 8 13.83 50.82 22.86
N VAL A 9 13.74 50.42 24.13
CA VAL A 9 13.78 48.99 24.51
C VAL A 9 12.54 48.25 24.01
N MET A 10 11.34 48.85 24.10
CA MET A 10 10.11 48.28 23.55
C MET A 10 10.15 48.16 22.02
N VAL A 11 10.68 49.22 21.36
CA VAL A 11 10.80 49.19 19.88
C VAL A 11 11.79 48.09 19.43
N LEU A 12 12.96 48.03 20.06
CA LEU A 12 13.94 46.97 19.77
C LEU A 12 13.41 45.57 20.10
N GLY A 13 12.73 45.41 21.22
CA GLY A 13 12.11 44.13 21.62
C GLY A 13 11.03 43.69 20.62
N SER A 14 10.20 44.63 20.17
CA SER A 14 9.17 44.32 19.13
C SER A 14 9.79 43.94 17.80
N PHE A 15 10.85 44.66 17.40
CA PHE A 15 11.56 44.35 16.15
C PHE A 15 12.28 43.01 16.21
N TYR A 16 12.91 42.71 17.36
CA TYR A 16 13.58 41.43 17.58
C TYR A 16 12.59 40.25 17.61
N TYR A 17 11.43 40.46 18.24
CA TYR A 17 10.37 39.47 18.28
C TYR A 17 9.82 39.16 16.89
N GLN A 18 9.51 40.18 16.08
CA GLN A 18 9.02 39.99 14.71
C GLN A 18 10.05 39.28 13.81
N TYR A 19 11.32 39.71 13.89
CA TYR A 19 12.41 39.10 13.15
C TYR A 19 12.61 37.64 13.54
N PHE A 20 12.67 37.36 14.84
CA PHE A 20 12.91 36.02 15.36
C PHE A 20 11.74 35.08 15.08
N SER A 21 10.50 35.55 15.21
CA SER A 21 9.29 34.81 14.86
C SER A 21 9.26 34.46 13.37
N GLY A 22 9.63 35.39 12.49
CA GLY A 22 9.71 35.15 11.06
C GLY A 22 10.75 34.10 10.70
N VAL A 23 11.94 34.17 11.29
CA VAL A 23 13.01 33.18 11.07
C VAL A 23 12.61 31.80 11.62
N LEU A 24 12.01 31.78 12.81
CA LEU A 24 11.55 30.52 13.43
C LEU A 24 10.47 29.84 12.56
N LEU A 25 9.46 30.61 12.12
CA LEU A 25 8.40 30.12 11.27
C LEU A 25 8.95 29.57 9.95
N SER A 26 9.84 30.31 9.29
CA SER A 26 10.49 29.86 8.05
C SER A 26 11.28 28.57 8.24
N ASN A 27 12.02 28.45 9.34
CA ASN A 27 12.78 27.23 9.64
C ASN A 27 11.87 26.04 9.93
N VAL A 28 10.74 26.24 10.63
CA VAL A 28 9.75 25.20 10.87
C VAL A 28 9.14 24.76 9.54
N GLN A 29 8.66 25.68 8.70
CA GLN A 29 8.09 25.35 7.39
C GLN A 29 9.08 24.60 6.50
N GLN A 30 10.33 25.00 6.47
CA GLN A 30 11.36 24.32 5.68
C GLN A 30 11.62 22.90 6.19
N ARG A 31 11.58 22.71 7.48
CA ARG A 31 11.75 21.40 8.13
C ARG A 31 10.57 20.47 7.81
N GLU A 32 9.34 20.98 7.84
CA GLU A 32 8.12 20.25 7.46
C GLU A 32 8.18 19.81 6.00
N LEU A 33 8.54 20.70 5.08
CA LEU A 33 8.69 20.37 3.67
C LEU A 33 9.76 19.29 3.43
N GLN A 34 10.87 19.33 4.17
CA GLN A 34 11.90 18.30 4.09
C GLN A 34 11.41 16.95 4.62
N ASN A 35 10.71 16.94 5.75
CA ASN A 35 10.13 15.74 6.32
C ASN A 35 9.12 15.10 5.37
N ASN A 36 8.20 15.89 4.83
CA ASN A 36 7.20 15.41 3.87
C ASN A 36 7.87 14.82 2.61
N SER A 37 8.91 15.48 2.08
CA SER A 37 9.65 14.96 0.93
C SER A 37 10.33 13.62 1.23
N GLN A 38 10.86 13.43 2.44
CA GLN A 38 11.46 12.16 2.86
C GLN A 38 10.42 11.04 2.96
N ILE A 39 9.21 11.34 3.44
CA ILE A 39 8.13 10.37 3.52
C ILE A 39 7.71 9.95 2.12
N ILE A 40 7.41 10.91 1.24
CA ILE A 40 7.04 10.62 -0.16
C ILE A 40 8.09 9.71 -0.79
N TYR A 41 9.37 10.06 -0.66
CA TYR A 41 10.47 9.25 -1.18
C TYR A 41 10.50 7.83 -0.59
N SER A 42 10.22 7.68 0.71
CA SER A 42 10.19 6.38 1.37
C SER A 42 9.03 5.52 0.90
N VAL A 43 7.84 6.13 0.73
CA VAL A 43 6.63 5.47 0.20
C VAL A 43 6.85 5.04 -1.25
N ASP A 44 7.37 5.94 -2.10
CA ASP A 44 7.68 5.63 -3.50
C ASP A 44 8.68 4.48 -3.62
N ASN A 45 9.75 4.50 -2.83
CA ASN A 45 10.73 3.42 -2.83
C ASN A 45 10.12 2.09 -2.38
N PHE A 46 9.22 2.13 -1.40
CA PHE A 46 8.52 0.96 -0.95
C PHE A 46 7.67 0.36 -2.08
N PHE A 47 6.78 1.15 -2.71
CA PHE A 47 5.94 0.65 -3.80
C PHE A 47 6.78 0.21 -5.01
N ASN A 48 7.86 0.91 -5.32
CA ASN A 48 8.80 0.48 -6.34
C ASN A 48 9.44 -0.89 -6.03
N SER A 49 9.70 -1.20 -4.76
CA SER A 49 10.17 -2.54 -4.37
C SER A 49 9.10 -3.61 -4.60
N ILE A 50 7.85 -3.32 -4.25
CA ILE A 50 6.71 -4.22 -4.52
C ILE A 50 6.51 -4.44 -6.02
N PHE A 51 6.61 -3.38 -6.82
CA PHE A 51 6.53 -3.48 -8.28
C PHE A 51 7.62 -4.37 -8.88
N LYS A 52 8.84 -4.32 -8.33
CA LYS A 52 9.94 -5.21 -8.74
C LYS A 52 9.66 -6.66 -8.37
N ILE A 53 9.09 -6.93 -7.20
CA ILE A 53 8.67 -8.28 -6.80
C ILE A 53 7.63 -8.82 -7.79
N SER A 54 6.61 -8.00 -8.12
CA SER A 54 5.62 -8.36 -9.13
C SER A 54 6.26 -8.69 -10.49
N ASP A 55 7.24 -7.89 -10.95
CA ASP A 55 7.94 -8.16 -12.21
C ASP A 55 8.78 -9.44 -12.13
N SER A 56 9.49 -9.66 -11.02
CA SER A 56 10.31 -10.86 -10.81
C SER A 56 9.49 -12.14 -10.84
N LEU A 57 8.30 -12.13 -10.22
CA LEU A 57 7.40 -13.28 -10.23
C LEU A 57 6.93 -13.61 -11.66
N LEU A 58 6.60 -12.59 -12.46
CA LEU A 58 6.16 -12.81 -13.84
C LEU A 58 7.29 -13.20 -14.81
N MET A 59 8.54 -12.96 -14.44
CA MET A 59 9.70 -13.44 -15.18
C MET A 59 10.09 -14.86 -14.83
N ASN A 60 9.43 -15.48 -13.86
CA ASN A 60 9.69 -16.85 -13.45
C ASN A 60 9.05 -17.83 -14.43
N GLU A 61 9.88 -18.54 -15.21
CA GLU A 61 9.42 -19.48 -16.26
C GLU A 61 8.54 -20.59 -15.67
N GLU A 62 8.92 -21.13 -14.49
CA GLU A 62 8.19 -22.21 -13.83
C GLU A 62 6.78 -21.79 -13.43
N LEU A 63 6.62 -20.55 -12.93
CA LEU A 63 5.30 -19.95 -12.64
C LEU A 63 4.49 -19.80 -13.92
N MET A 64 5.08 -19.25 -14.96
CA MET A 64 4.38 -19.00 -16.23
C MET A 64 3.95 -20.31 -16.90
N ASP A 65 4.79 -21.35 -16.87
CA ASP A 65 4.46 -22.67 -17.39
C ASP A 65 3.25 -23.29 -16.69
N ILE A 66 3.17 -23.15 -15.35
CA ILE A 66 2.03 -23.64 -14.57
C ILE A 66 0.76 -22.87 -14.89
N LEU A 67 0.84 -21.54 -15.02
CA LEU A 67 -0.32 -20.70 -15.34
C LEU A 67 -0.85 -20.92 -16.77
N GLN A 68 0.00 -21.38 -17.69
CA GLN A 68 -0.38 -21.72 -19.08
C GLN A 68 -1.02 -23.11 -19.22
N LYS A 69 -0.87 -23.98 -18.21
CA LYS A 69 -1.53 -25.29 -18.24
C LYS A 69 -3.05 -25.13 -18.28
N SER A 70 -3.72 -25.97 -19.06
CA SER A 70 -5.18 -26.10 -19.01
C SER A 70 -5.55 -27.33 -18.16
N TYR A 71 -6.33 -27.13 -17.11
CA TYR A 71 -6.87 -28.21 -16.29
C TYR A 71 -8.26 -28.59 -16.79
N GLU A 72 -8.33 -29.63 -17.61
CA GLU A 72 -9.61 -30.21 -18.05
C GLU A 72 -10.19 -31.11 -16.94
N GLU A 73 -11.48 -31.43 -17.03
CA GLU A 73 -12.18 -32.32 -16.06
C GLU A 73 -11.52 -33.69 -15.89
N GLN A 74 -10.70 -34.11 -16.85
CA GLN A 74 -9.97 -35.40 -16.82
C GLN A 74 -8.55 -35.28 -16.26
N SER A 75 -8.07 -34.08 -15.92
CA SER A 75 -6.73 -33.88 -15.35
C SER A 75 -6.64 -34.53 -13.98
N SER A 76 -5.50 -35.15 -13.68
CA SER A 76 -5.29 -35.78 -12.37
C SER A 76 -5.32 -34.73 -11.26
N PRO A 77 -6.16 -34.87 -10.23
CA PRO A 77 -6.17 -33.94 -9.09
C PRO A 77 -4.78 -33.82 -8.44
N LEU A 78 -3.97 -34.86 -8.51
CA LEU A 78 -2.62 -34.89 -7.96
C LEU A 78 -1.68 -33.88 -8.64
N GLU A 79 -1.88 -33.65 -9.95
CA GLU A 79 -1.08 -32.66 -10.69
C GLU A 79 -1.38 -31.25 -10.20
N GLY A 80 -2.65 -30.90 -10.05
CA GLY A 80 -3.07 -29.61 -9.50
C GLY A 80 -2.52 -29.34 -8.09
N TYR A 81 -2.49 -30.36 -7.22
CA TYR A 81 -1.85 -30.23 -5.89
C TYR A 81 -0.35 -30.02 -5.94
N ARG A 82 0.36 -30.67 -6.87
CA ARG A 82 1.80 -30.47 -7.07
C ARG A 82 2.09 -29.06 -7.57
N ASP A 83 1.36 -28.62 -8.57
CA ASP A 83 1.51 -27.29 -9.15
C ASP A 83 1.19 -26.21 -8.11
N LYS A 84 0.13 -26.39 -7.30
CA LYS A 84 -0.15 -25.51 -6.16
C LYS A 84 1.04 -25.44 -5.20
N ALA A 85 1.54 -26.56 -4.73
CA ALA A 85 2.66 -26.59 -3.78
C ALA A 85 3.92 -25.93 -4.36
N GLN A 86 4.13 -26.06 -5.67
CA GLN A 86 5.27 -25.48 -6.37
C GLN A 86 5.12 -23.96 -6.46
N VAL A 87 3.95 -23.45 -6.87
CA VAL A 87 3.70 -22.01 -6.94
C VAL A 87 3.70 -21.36 -5.56
N ASP A 88 3.06 -21.98 -4.56
CA ASP A 88 3.07 -21.45 -3.19
C ASP A 88 4.52 -21.31 -2.66
N LYS A 89 5.39 -22.29 -2.97
CA LYS A 89 6.81 -22.22 -2.65
C LYS A 89 7.54 -21.08 -3.36
N LEU A 90 7.23 -20.85 -4.64
CA LEU A 90 7.82 -19.75 -5.42
C LEU A 90 7.36 -18.39 -4.86
N LEU A 91 6.07 -18.22 -4.61
CA LEU A 91 5.53 -17.00 -4.03
C LEU A 91 6.15 -16.70 -2.65
N TYR A 92 6.34 -17.73 -1.83
CA TYR A 92 6.93 -17.57 -0.52
C TYR A 92 8.42 -17.21 -0.61
N LYS A 93 9.17 -17.87 -1.49
CA LYS A 93 10.61 -17.65 -1.63
C LYS A 93 10.94 -16.32 -2.30
N ASP A 94 10.29 -16.04 -3.44
CA ASP A 94 10.65 -14.93 -4.32
C ASP A 94 9.84 -13.65 -4.04
N GLY A 95 8.72 -13.75 -3.33
CA GLY A 95 7.85 -12.64 -2.97
C GLY A 95 7.92 -12.28 -1.50
N TYR A 96 7.37 -13.13 -0.66
CA TYR A 96 7.15 -12.85 0.76
C TYR A 96 8.45 -12.67 1.55
N TYR A 97 9.50 -13.43 1.23
CA TYR A 97 10.77 -13.36 1.95
C TYR A 97 11.57 -12.08 1.67
N LEU A 98 11.28 -11.39 0.56
CA LEU A 98 12.02 -10.20 0.16
C LEU A 98 11.55 -8.93 0.88
N ASP A 99 10.31 -8.89 1.37
CA ASP A 99 9.80 -7.75 2.14
C ASP A 99 8.79 -8.19 3.20
N GLY A 100 9.20 -8.17 4.46
CA GLY A 100 8.36 -8.56 5.61
C GLY A 100 7.10 -7.71 5.81
N ARG A 101 6.93 -6.63 5.04
CA ARG A 101 5.74 -5.77 5.05
C ARG A 101 4.63 -6.26 4.12
N ILE A 102 4.93 -7.24 3.26
CA ILE A 102 3.92 -7.89 2.43
C ILE A 102 3.08 -8.82 3.31
N GLU A 103 1.80 -8.57 3.37
CA GLU A 103 0.88 -9.43 4.11
C GLU A 103 0.57 -10.71 3.36
N THR A 104 0.19 -10.60 2.08
CA THR A 104 -0.13 -11.75 1.22
C THR A 104 0.25 -11.48 -0.23
N ILE A 105 0.71 -12.52 -0.92
CA ILE A 105 0.75 -12.57 -2.38
C ILE A 105 -0.21 -13.67 -2.79
N ALA A 106 -1.14 -13.35 -3.69
CA ALA A 106 -2.10 -14.30 -4.22
C ALA A 106 -2.15 -14.23 -5.74
N ILE A 107 -2.33 -15.39 -6.38
CA ILE A 107 -2.58 -15.50 -7.82
C ILE A 107 -3.86 -16.30 -8.03
N PHE A 108 -4.78 -15.70 -8.78
CA PHE A 108 -6.03 -16.29 -9.20
C PHE A 108 -5.88 -16.69 -10.67
N PRO A 109 -5.61 -17.98 -10.95
CA PRO A 109 -5.38 -18.44 -12.31
C PRO A 109 -6.65 -18.46 -13.14
N GLY A 110 -6.52 -18.13 -14.43
CA GLY A 110 -7.60 -18.20 -15.42
C GLY A 110 -7.73 -19.56 -16.15
N ASN A 111 -6.97 -20.57 -15.72
CA ASN A 111 -6.81 -21.85 -16.42
C ASN A 111 -7.69 -22.99 -15.88
N ASN A 112 -8.84 -22.68 -15.28
CA ASN A 112 -9.74 -23.64 -14.62
C ASN A 112 -9.07 -24.46 -13.49
N SER A 113 -7.96 -23.97 -12.92
CA SER A 113 -7.38 -24.57 -11.73
C SER A 113 -8.39 -24.55 -10.58
N MET A 114 -8.47 -25.68 -9.85
CA MET A 114 -9.29 -25.76 -8.63
C MET A 114 -8.73 -24.90 -7.49
N PHE A 115 -7.51 -24.41 -7.67
CA PHE A 115 -6.77 -23.72 -6.63
C PHE A 115 -6.35 -22.33 -7.09
N TYR A 116 -6.46 -21.36 -6.23
CA TYR A 116 -5.65 -20.17 -6.30
C TYR A 116 -4.37 -20.37 -5.46
N TYR A 117 -3.34 -19.61 -5.75
CA TYR A 117 -2.03 -19.69 -5.13
C TYR A 117 -1.88 -18.56 -4.13
N CYS A 118 -1.36 -18.84 -2.93
CA CYS A 118 -1.23 -17.81 -1.90
C CYS A 118 -0.13 -18.10 -0.90
N THR A 119 0.49 -17.05 -0.38
CA THR A 119 1.53 -17.14 0.65
C THR A 119 1.00 -17.43 2.06
N LYS A 120 -0.32 -17.29 2.29
CA LYS A 120 -0.96 -17.59 3.58
C LYS A 120 -1.89 -18.80 3.47
N GLU A 121 -2.00 -19.53 4.58
CA GLU A 121 -2.87 -20.71 4.71
C GLU A 121 -4.28 -20.32 5.19
N ASP A 122 -4.39 -19.29 6.05
CA ASP A 122 -5.65 -18.82 6.64
C ASP A 122 -6.42 -17.90 5.66
N ILE A 123 -6.95 -18.48 4.60
CA ILE A 123 -7.63 -17.75 3.57
C ILE A 123 -9.13 -17.97 3.69
N ASN A 124 -9.89 -16.94 3.32
CA ASN A 124 -11.33 -17.04 3.21
C ASN A 124 -11.72 -17.97 2.04
N PRO A 125 -12.28 -19.16 2.31
CA PRO A 125 -12.62 -20.10 1.25
C PRO A 125 -13.73 -19.62 0.31
N SER A 126 -14.49 -18.60 0.74
CA SER A 126 -15.58 -17.99 -0.05
C SER A 126 -15.15 -16.69 -0.73
N TYR A 127 -13.85 -16.40 -0.78
CA TYR A 127 -13.36 -15.19 -1.41
C TYR A 127 -13.50 -15.30 -2.94
N ASP A 128 -14.17 -14.31 -3.51
CA ASP A 128 -14.29 -14.14 -4.96
C ASP A 128 -13.68 -12.78 -5.35
N ILE A 129 -12.58 -12.81 -6.08
CA ILE A 129 -11.91 -11.61 -6.55
C ILE A 129 -12.80 -10.78 -7.50
N HIS A 130 -13.68 -11.43 -8.25
CA HIS A 130 -14.56 -10.75 -9.20
C HIS A 130 -15.70 -9.98 -8.51
N ALA A 131 -15.98 -10.29 -7.24
CA ALA A 131 -16.95 -9.56 -6.43
C ALA A 131 -16.39 -8.27 -5.82
N GLU A 132 -15.08 -8.02 -5.95
CA GLU A 132 -14.45 -6.82 -5.43
C GLU A 132 -14.68 -5.63 -6.38
N GLU A 133 -15.13 -4.50 -5.83
CA GLU A 133 -15.44 -3.29 -6.59
C GLU A 133 -14.25 -2.75 -7.40
N TRP A 134 -13.04 -2.98 -6.89
CA TRP A 134 -11.80 -2.54 -7.52
C TRP A 134 -11.25 -3.51 -8.58
N TYR A 135 -11.84 -4.71 -8.75
CA TYR A 135 -11.35 -5.71 -9.71
C TYR A 135 -11.30 -5.16 -11.16
N GLU A 136 -12.33 -4.46 -11.57
CA GLU A 136 -12.40 -3.84 -12.90
C GLU A 136 -11.28 -2.82 -13.14
N LYS A 137 -10.82 -2.14 -12.09
CA LYS A 137 -9.67 -1.21 -12.17
C LYS A 137 -8.40 -1.97 -12.59
N ILE A 138 -8.21 -3.21 -12.11
CA ILE A 138 -7.07 -4.06 -12.49
C ILE A 138 -7.28 -4.65 -13.89
N ALA A 139 -8.45 -5.21 -14.15
CA ALA A 139 -8.75 -5.89 -15.41
C ALA A 139 -8.63 -4.95 -16.63
N SER A 140 -9.05 -3.70 -16.50
CA SER A 140 -9.01 -2.69 -17.57
C SER A 140 -7.60 -2.20 -17.93
N LYS A 141 -6.57 -2.52 -17.16
CA LYS A 141 -5.20 -1.98 -17.34
C LYS A 141 -4.25 -2.92 -18.09
N GLU A 142 -4.77 -4.00 -18.69
CA GLU A 142 -4.05 -4.86 -19.64
C GLU A 142 -2.64 -5.29 -19.15
N GLY A 143 -2.51 -5.71 -17.90
CA GLY A 143 -1.26 -6.18 -17.31
C GLY A 143 -0.35 -5.09 -16.74
N ALA A 144 -0.77 -3.82 -16.77
CA ALA A 144 -0.09 -2.79 -16.00
C ALA A 144 -0.30 -3.01 -14.49
N LYS A 145 0.65 -2.56 -13.69
CA LYS A 145 0.54 -2.56 -12.24
C LYS A 145 -0.46 -1.50 -11.81
N VAL A 146 -1.41 -1.88 -10.98
CA VAL A 146 -2.46 -1.00 -10.46
C VAL A 146 -2.35 -0.95 -8.95
N LEU A 147 -2.22 0.24 -8.41
CA LEU A 147 -2.39 0.47 -6.98
C LEU A 147 -3.88 0.60 -6.70
N VAL A 148 -4.39 -0.33 -5.88
CA VAL A 148 -5.74 -0.27 -5.34
C VAL A 148 -5.65 0.48 -4.01
N GLY A 149 -6.51 1.46 -3.81
CA GLY A 149 -6.58 2.24 -2.60
C GLY A 149 -6.84 1.38 -1.36
N VAL A 150 -6.97 2.02 -0.21
CA VAL A 150 -7.20 1.34 1.05
C VAL A 150 -8.55 0.63 1.07
N HIS A 151 -8.54 -0.64 1.48
CA HIS A 151 -9.74 -1.45 1.62
C HIS A 151 -9.54 -2.56 2.67
N GLN A 152 -10.63 -3.21 3.08
CA GLN A 152 -10.53 -4.35 3.98
C GLN A 152 -10.00 -5.58 3.25
N ASN A 153 -9.02 -6.27 3.84
CA ASN A 153 -8.48 -7.50 3.27
C ASN A 153 -9.46 -8.67 3.44
N ARG A 154 -10.38 -8.83 2.49
CA ARG A 154 -11.37 -9.93 2.50
C ARG A 154 -10.78 -11.29 2.12
N LEU A 155 -9.58 -11.30 1.54
CA LEU A 155 -8.87 -12.54 1.22
C LEU A 155 -8.49 -13.33 2.49
N VAL A 156 -8.13 -12.64 3.56
CA VAL A 156 -7.77 -13.27 4.84
C VAL A 156 -9.03 -13.60 5.64
N TYR A 157 -9.05 -14.79 6.23
CA TYR A 157 -10.15 -15.19 7.11
C TYR A 157 -10.18 -14.32 8.36
N ALA A 158 -11.37 -13.87 8.74
CA ALA A 158 -11.59 -13.12 9.96
C ALA A 158 -12.94 -13.52 10.58
N PHE A 159 -13.02 -13.53 11.92
CA PHE A 159 -14.25 -13.87 12.65
C PHE A 159 -15.38 -12.85 12.46
N SER A 160 -15.03 -11.60 12.08
CA SER A 160 -16.00 -10.55 11.77
C SER A 160 -15.35 -9.56 10.80
N ASP A 161 -16.17 -8.82 10.05
CA ASP A 161 -15.67 -7.78 9.15
C ASP A 161 -14.90 -6.67 9.89
N ALA A 162 -15.33 -6.34 11.12
CA ALA A 162 -14.64 -5.35 11.96
C ALA A 162 -13.23 -5.79 12.40
N ALA A 163 -12.94 -7.10 12.38
CA ALA A 163 -11.63 -7.65 12.73
C ALA A 163 -10.70 -7.78 11.51
N ARG A 164 -11.18 -7.45 10.30
CA ARG A 164 -10.36 -7.53 9.07
C ARG A 164 -9.37 -6.38 9.03
N PRO A 165 -8.09 -6.67 8.78
CA PRO A 165 -7.10 -5.61 8.61
C PRO A 165 -7.39 -4.81 7.35
N TYR A 166 -7.06 -3.52 7.39
CA TYR A 166 -6.99 -2.70 6.20
C TYR A 166 -5.69 -2.98 5.45
N CYS A 167 -5.78 -3.05 4.13
CA CYS A 167 -4.64 -3.20 3.25
C CYS A 167 -4.71 -2.25 2.06
N VAL A 168 -3.55 -2.04 1.46
CA VAL A 168 -3.39 -1.47 0.13
C VAL A 168 -2.93 -2.61 -0.78
N THR A 169 -3.50 -2.73 -1.98
CA THR A 169 -3.20 -3.83 -2.89
C THR A 169 -2.53 -3.33 -4.16
N VAL A 170 -1.43 -3.99 -4.53
CA VAL A 170 -0.91 -3.91 -5.90
C VAL A 170 -1.48 -5.07 -6.68
N GLY A 171 -2.34 -4.74 -7.65
CA GLY A 171 -2.99 -5.71 -8.53
C GLY A 171 -2.42 -5.69 -9.94
N ARG A 172 -2.43 -6.85 -10.60
CA ARG A 172 -1.98 -6.98 -11.99
C ARG A 172 -2.60 -8.16 -12.69
N SER A 173 -3.15 -7.96 -13.89
CA SER A 173 -3.51 -9.05 -14.79
C SER A 173 -2.27 -9.68 -15.40
N ILE A 174 -2.23 -10.99 -15.47
CA ILE A 174 -1.12 -11.79 -16.01
C ILE A 174 -1.48 -12.27 -17.40
N TYR A 175 -0.68 -11.92 -18.38
CA TYR A 175 -0.86 -12.35 -19.77
C TYR A 175 0.28 -13.24 -20.22
N SER A 176 -0.05 -14.19 -21.08
CA SER A 176 0.92 -15.00 -21.80
C SER A 176 1.79 -14.11 -22.70
N PRO A 177 3.10 -14.26 -22.67
CA PRO A 177 4.01 -13.49 -23.53
C PRO A 177 3.95 -13.92 -25.00
N TYR A 178 3.28 -15.06 -25.30
CA TYR A 178 3.26 -15.65 -26.63
C TYR A 178 2.02 -15.29 -27.44
N ASP A 179 0.85 -15.27 -26.80
CA ASP A 179 -0.45 -15.13 -27.49
C ASP A 179 -1.36 -14.09 -26.84
N SER A 180 -0.87 -13.38 -25.82
CA SER A 180 -1.61 -12.36 -25.07
C SER A 180 -2.89 -12.90 -24.39
N GLN A 181 -2.97 -14.21 -24.16
CA GLN A 181 -4.06 -14.80 -23.39
C GLN A 181 -3.97 -14.38 -21.93
N LEU A 182 -5.11 -14.05 -21.30
CA LEU A 182 -5.17 -13.80 -19.87
C LEU A 182 -4.96 -15.11 -19.10
N LEU A 183 -3.89 -15.18 -18.33
CA LEU A 183 -3.50 -16.34 -17.52
C LEU A 183 -4.01 -16.27 -16.09
N GLY A 184 -4.36 -15.08 -15.61
CA GLY A 184 -4.87 -14.87 -14.26
C GLY A 184 -4.66 -13.45 -13.75
N THR A 185 -4.89 -13.29 -12.46
CA THR A 185 -4.71 -12.01 -11.76
C THR A 185 -3.84 -12.21 -10.50
N MET A 186 -2.82 -11.39 -10.34
CA MET A 186 -1.96 -11.36 -9.17
C MET A 186 -2.32 -10.19 -8.26
N LEU A 187 -2.38 -10.45 -6.96
CA LEU A 187 -2.55 -9.46 -5.90
C LEU A 187 -1.38 -9.54 -4.93
N ILE A 188 -0.85 -8.39 -4.55
CA ILE A 188 0.11 -8.23 -3.46
C ILE A 188 -0.53 -7.30 -2.44
N ASN A 189 -0.97 -7.85 -1.31
CA ASN A 189 -1.61 -7.11 -0.24
C ASN A 189 -0.57 -6.66 0.79
N ILE A 190 -0.62 -5.41 1.15
CA ILE A 190 0.27 -4.76 2.08
C ILE A 190 -0.58 -4.28 3.25
N ASN A 191 -0.27 -4.74 4.46
CA ASN A 191 -0.97 -4.28 5.64
C ASN A 191 -0.69 -2.79 5.88
N VAL A 192 -1.73 -2.01 6.08
CA VAL A 192 -1.59 -0.56 6.33
C VAL A 192 -0.75 -0.28 7.57
N HIS A 193 -0.85 -1.13 8.60
CA HIS A 193 -0.04 -1.00 9.81
C HIS A 193 1.47 -1.12 9.51
N ASP A 194 1.85 -2.02 8.60
CA ASP A 194 3.26 -2.23 8.23
C ASP A 194 3.80 -1.09 7.34
N LEU A 195 2.92 -0.40 6.60
CA LEU A 195 3.28 0.83 5.90
C LEU A 195 3.76 1.93 6.86
N GLN A 196 3.29 1.94 8.12
CA GLN A 196 3.74 2.91 9.13
C GLN A 196 5.25 2.89 9.34
N THR A 197 5.90 1.76 9.12
CA THR A 197 7.36 1.64 9.25
C THR A 197 8.11 2.49 8.22
N CYS A 198 7.47 2.86 7.12
CA CYS A 198 8.07 3.72 6.08
C CYS A 198 8.28 5.16 6.55
N TRP A 199 7.56 5.58 7.59
CA TRP A 199 7.64 6.94 8.15
C TRP A 199 7.77 6.98 9.67
N SER A 200 8.43 6.01 10.25
CA SER A 200 8.72 5.92 11.69
C SER A 200 9.44 7.15 12.29
N ALA A 201 9.87 8.10 11.44
CA ALA A 201 10.39 9.39 11.87
C ALA A 201 9.31 10.34 12.45
N PHE A 202 8.00 10.08 12.16
CA PHE A 202 6.91 10.82 12.78
C PHE A 202 6.61 10.20 14.13
N LYS A 203 7.01 10.90 15.19
CA LYS A 203 6.68 10.49 16.54
C LYS A 203 5.16 10.50 16.72
N GLU A 204 4.62 9.44 17.32
CA GLU A 204 3.23 9.33 17.76
C GLU A 204 2.80 10.49 18.71
N ASP A 205 3.76 11.25 19.21
CA ASP A 205 3.62 12.32 20.20
C ASP A 205 3.48 13.74 19.58
N SER A 206 3.40 13.86 18.25
CA SER A 206 3.13 15.16 17.64
C SER A 206 1.64 15.50 17.80
N GLN A 207 1.35 16.73 18.29
CA GLN A 207 -0.01 17.28 18.29
C GLN A 207 -0.53 17.54 16.86
N GLU A 208 0.29 17.28 15.86
CA GLU A 208 0.00 17.47 14.46
C GLU A 208 -0.68 16.22 13.89
N ARG A 209 -1.73 16.42 13.12
CA ARG A 209 -2.39 15.36 12.39
C ARG A 209 -1.71 15.17 11.05
N PHE A 210 -1.38 13.93 10.76
CA PHE A 210 -0.78 13.52 9.50
C PHE A 210 -1.70 12.54 8.78
N TYR A 211 -1.87 12.75 7.48
CA TYR A 211 -2.69 11.89 6.63
C TYR A 211 -1.95 11.51 5.36
N LEU A 212 -2.01 10.23 5.03
CA LEU A 212 -1.67 9.70 3.72
C LEU A 212 -2.98 9.31 3.06
N LEU A 213 -3.25 9.85 1.89
CA LEU A 213 -4.50 9.65 1.16
C LEU A 213 -4.24 8.88 -0.13
N ASP A 214 -5.23 8.10 -0.57
CA ASP A 214 -5.26 7.54 -1.93
C ASP A 214 -5.90 8.51 -2.94
N ASP A 215 -5.92 8.13 -4.23
CA ASP A 215 -6.49 8.93 -5.33
C ASP A 215 -7.96 9.33 -5.09
N GLU A 216 -8.67 8.59 -4.25
CA GLU A 216 -10.08 8.80 -3.95
C GLU A 216 -10.32 9.57 -2.64
N ASN A 217 -9.24 10.11 -2.03
CA ASN A 217 -9.23 10.75 -0.72
C ASN A 217 -9.68 9.83 0.43
N ASN A 218 -9.47 8.53 0.34
CA ASN A 218 -9.59 7.67 1.51
C ASN A 218 -8.31 7.77 2.34
N VAL A 219 -8.47 7.70 3.66
CA VAL A 219 -7.35 7.73 4.59
C VAL A 219 -6.65 6.38 4.57
N VAL A 220 -5.49 6.30 3.92
CA VAL A 220 -4.62 5.13 3.94
C VAL A 220 -3.90 5.02 5.27
N PHE A 221 -3.45 6.16 5.79
CA PHE A 221 -2.81 6.26 7.08
C PHE A 221 -3.20 7.55 7.80
N SER A 222 -3.35 7.45 9.12
CA SER A 222 -3.48 8.56 10.05
C SER A 222 -2.78 8.16 11.35
N ASN A 223 -2.27 9.12 12.11
CA ASN A 223 -1.85 8.88 13.49
C ASN A 223 -3.03 8.57 14.44
N LEU A 224 -4.26 8.69 13.95
CA LEU A 224 -5.49 8.17 14.57
C LEU A 224 -5.97 6.95 13.79
N THR A 225 -5.72 5.76 14.30
CA THR A 225 -6.03 4.47 13.63
C THR A 225 -7.50 4.30 13.28
N GLU A 226 -8.42 4.91 14.03
CA GLU A 226 -9.87 4.88 13.81
C GLU A 226 -10.31 5.63 12.53
N GLU A 227 -9.46 6.48 11.97
CA GLU A 227 -9.73 7.23 10.73
C GLU A 227 -9.34 6.46 9.48
N ILE A 228 -8.55 5.38 9.60
CA ILE A 228 -8.07 4.58 8.46
C ILE A 228 -9.24 3.92 7.74
N GLY A 229 -9.26 4.04 6.42
CA GLY A 229 -10.34 3.55 5.56
C GLY A 229 -11.53 4.50 5.44
N GLY A 230 -11.57 5.57 6.23
CA GLY A 230 -12.58 6.62 6.12
C GLY A 230 -12.28 7.62 5.00
N LYS A 231 -13.29 8.39 4.59
CA LYS A 231 -13.10 9.53 3.67
C LYS A 231 -12.52 10.71 4.42
N PHE A 232 -11.50 11.32 3.83
CA PHE A 232 -10.95 12.56 4.34
C PHE A 232 -11.83 13.75 3.91
N PHE A 233 -12.29 14.53 4.88
CA PHE A 233 -13.03 15.77 4.65
C PHE A 233 -12.22 16.94 5.21
N GLN A 234 -11.85 17.88 4.35
CA GLN A 234 -11.08 19.05 4.76
C GLN A 234 -12.02 20.10 5.38
N ASP A 235 -12.07 20.16 6.70
CA ASP A 235 -12.67 21.28 7.43
C ASP A 235 -11.54 22.20 7.95
N GLY A 236 -11.13 23.17 7.11
CA GLY A 236 -10.47 24.41 7.57
C GLY A 236 -9.11 24.31 8.27
N LEU A 237 -8.44 23.15 8.26
CA LEU A 237 -7.15 22.94 8.91
C LEU A 237 -6.01 23.06 7.89
N GLU A 238 -4.91 23.74 8.25
CA GLU A 238 -3.63 23.63 7.54
C GLU A 238 -3.04 22.25 7.85
N LEU A 239 -3.11 21.34 6.88
CA LEU A 239 -2.71 19.94 7.03
C LEU A 239 -1.55 19.61 6.09
N SER A 240 -0.62 18.76 6.56
CA SER A 240 0.32 18.09 5.68
C SER A 240 -0.37 16.90 5.01
N LEU A 241 -0.75 17.07 3.74
CA LEU A 241 -1.39 16.05 2.93
C LEU A 241 -0.37 15.42 1.99
N ILE A 242 -0.33 14.09 1.95
CA ILE A 242 0.44 13.30 0.96
C ILE A 242 -0.55 12.39 0.23
N HIS A 243 -0.54 12.47 -1.10
CA HIS A 243 -1.29 11.57 -1.98
C HIS A 243 -0.36 10.50 -2.55
N ILE A 244 -0.81 9.26 -2.62
CA ILE A 244 -0.13 8.11 -3.25
C ILE A 244 -0.89 7.61 -4.46
#